data_94178e79eb74bb78c9e8fd6c3c7d36e7
#
_entry.id   94178e79eb74bb78c9e8fd6c3c7d36e7
#
_cell.length_a   1.000
_cell.length_b   1.000
_cell.length_c   1.000
_cell.angle_alpha   90.00
_cell.angle_beta   90.00
_cell.angle_gamma   90.00
#
_symmetry.space_group_name_H-M   'P 1'
#
loop_
_entity.id
_entity.type
_entity.pdbx_description
1 polymer ?
#
loop_
_entity_poly.entity_id
_entity_poly.type
_entity_poly.pdbx_seq_one_letter_code
_entity_poly.pdbx_strand_id
1 'polypeptide(L)'
;WWITLIEIVLSVVLAELSYRFIETPIRHGIIGEYLNILRSRPKSRQEKKRQVQVARRSLKVMAGTFVLTVSLILCMIFVPKKNALDTLQKRESKAKETGKMTEEQLAKQKANGSESEDTICTTDLTDDEILEGLNLLLIGDSIAVDVTDDFYEMFPNSVSDTKIGRITSLGKQVLDSYIDEKKWEGEGVIFASLSNSPINGELEAIREKIGKDMPLFLTTVRIPHDTFEEESNSKIKKFVEENDHTYLIDWYAASEGHDEYFDADDTHLLSAGAKAYAKCIKEAVLDAYKKENIEIPKSRLVSSTDTSTDSSNDSSTNASTE
;
A
#
# COMPACT_ATOMS: atom_id res chain seq x y z
N TRP A 1 -21.18 -1.69 -9.78
CA TRP A 1 -22.49 -2.17 -9.34
C TRP A 1 -23.14 -3.13 -10.37
N TRP A 2 -23.27 -2.73 -11.64
CA TRP A 2 -23.83 -3.61 -12.68
C TRP A 2 -22.95 -4.83 -12.98
N ILE A 3 -21.63 -4.68 -12.94
CA ILE A 3 -20.65 -5.76 -13.15
C ILE A 3 -20.81 -6.81 -12.05
N THR A 4 -20.86 -6.41 -10.79
CA THR A 4 -21.03 -7.30 -9.65
C THR A 4 -22.36 -8.07 -9.71
N LEU A 5 -23.43 -7.39 -10.16
CA LEU A 5 -24.72 -8.05 -10.35
C LEU A 5 -24.67 -9.09 -11.47
N ILE A 6 -23.98 -8.80 -12.58
CA ILE A 6 -23.75 -9.75 -13.68
C ILE A 6 -22.92 -10.95 -13.17
N GLU A 7 -21.90 -10.75 -12.38
CA GLU A 7 -21.06 -11.82 -11.79
C GLU A 7 -21.87 -12.73 -10.88
N ILE A 8 -22.72 -12.18 -10.02
CA ILE A 8 -23.61 -12.95 -9.15
C ILE A 8 -24.58 -13.79 -10.00
N VAL A 9 -25.25 -13.18 -10.99
CA VAL A 9 -26.18 -13.90 -11.86
C VAL A 9 -25.46 -15.02 -12.63
N LEU A 10 -24.28 -14.72 -13.18
CA LEU A 10 -23.48 -15.71 -13.91
C LEU A 10 -23.05 -16.87 -12.99
N SER A 11 -22.64 -16.58 -11.77
CA SER A 11 -22.27 -17.59 -10.77
C SER A 11 -23.44 -18.49 -10.43
N VAL A 12 -24.64 -17.94 -10.22
CA VAL A 12 -25.86 -18.72 -9.95
C VAL A 12 -26.24 -19.60 -11.15
N VAL A 13 -26.16 -19.06 -12.38
CA VAL A 13 -26.43 -19.83 -13.61
C VAL A 13 -25.41 -20.97 -13.75
N LEU A 14 -24.14 -20.73 -13.53
CA LEU A 14 -23.10 -21.76 -13.60
C LEU A 14 -23.29 -22.84 -12.52
N ALA A 15 -23.67 -22.46 -11.30
CA ALA A 15 -23.98 -23.40 -10.23
C ALA A 15 -25.17 -24.31 -10.58
N GLU A 16 -26.25 -23.73 -11.11
CA GLU A 16 -27.45 -24.49 -11.55
C GLU A 16 -27.12 -25.44 -12.73
N LEU A 17 -26.33 -24.97 -13.69
CA LEU A 17 -25.88 -25.80 -14.81
C LEU A 17 -25.02 -27.00 -14.31
N SER A 18 -24.08 -26.71 -13.41
CA SER A 18 -23.23 -27.73 -12.78
C SER A 18 -24.05 -28.75 -12.01
N TYR A 19 -24.98 -28.27 -11.17
CA TYR A 19 -25.88 -29.16 -10.43
C TYR A 19 -26.72 -30.06 -11.35
N ARG A 20 -27.32 -29.50 -12.39
CA ARG A 20 -28.24 -30.19 -13.29
C ARG A 20 -27.54 -31.15 -14.26
N PHE A 21 -26.36 -30.78 -14.77
CA PHE A 21 -25.66 -31.51 -15.82
C PHE A 21 -24.50 -32.38 -15.32
N ILE A 22 -23.94 -32.08 -14.15
CA ILE A 22 -22.83 -32.84 -13.58
C ILE A 22 -23.26 -33.60 -12.34
N GLU A 23 -23.70 -32.90 -11.30
CA GLU A 23 -23.95 -33.52 -10.01
C GLU A 23 -25.13 -34.47 -10.03
N THR A 24 -26.27 -34.05 -10.54
CA THR A 24 -27.50 -34.87 -10.60
C THR A 24 -27.30 -36.18 -11.41
N PRO A 25 -26.72 -36.16 -12.62
CA PRO A 25 -26.45 -37.39 -13.36
C PRO A 25 -25.46 -38.31 -12.66
N ILE A 26 -24.43 -37.80 -12.02
CA ILE A 26 -23.44 -38.59 -11.28
C ILE A 26 -24.10 -39.27 -10.06
N ARG A 27 -24.84 -38.49 -9.28
CA ARG A 27 -25.59 -38.98 -8.10
C ARG A 27 -26.61 -40.07 -8.46
N HIS A 28 -27.24 -39.97 -9.61
CA HIS A 28 -28.19 -40.99 -10.09
C HIS A 28 -27.52 -42.19 -10.77
N GLY A 29 -26.21 -42.32 -10.66
CA GLY A 29 -25.47 -43.50 -11.08
C GLY A 29 -25.37 -43.72 -12.60
N ILE A 30 -25.54 -42.68 -13.43
CA ILE A 30 -25.44 -42.76 -14.90
C ILE A 30 -24.11 -43.38 -15.34
N ILE A 31 -23.02 -43.11 -14.64
CA ILE A 31 -21.69 -43.68 -14.94
C ILE A 31 -21.70 -45.18 -14.66
N GLY A 32 -22.27 -45.60 -13.53
CA GLY A 32 -22.42 -47.01 -13.18
C GLY A 32 -23.31 -47.77 -14.16
N GLU A 33 -24.43 -47.18 -14.58
CA GLU A 33 -25.33 -47.76 -15.58
C GLU A 33 -24.65 -47.88 -16.95
N TYR A 34 -23.87 -46.90 -17.37
CA TYR A 34 -23.07 -46.96 -18.59
C TYR A 34 -22.01 -48.07 -18.56
N LEU A 35 -21.27 -48.19 -17.44
CA LEU A 35 -20.29 -49.28 -17.27
C LEU A 35 -20.92 -50.67 -17.25
N ASN A 36 -22.10 -50.79 -16.63
CA ASN A 36 -22.85 -52.04 -16.64
C ASN A 36 -23.34 -52.42 -18.06
N ILE A 37 -23.77 -51.46 -18.86
CA ILE A 37 -24.15 -51.66 -20.25
C ILE A 37 -22.96 -52.13 -21.09
N LEU A 38 -21.77 -51.58 -20.88
CA LEU A 38 -20.56 -52.02 -21.59
C LEU A 38 -20.14 -53.44 -21.23
N ARG A 39 -20.43 -53.87 -20.00
CA ARG A 39 -20.11 -55.24 -19.51
C ARG A 39 -21.14 -56.28 -19.85
N SER A 40 -22.41 -55.90 -20.08
CA SER A 40 -23.52 -56.87 -20.28
C SER A 40 -23.76 -57.13 -21.77
N ARG A 41 -23.97 -58.47 -22.13
CA ARG A 41 -24.39 -58.80 -23.47
C ARG A 41 -25.92 -58.83 -23.53
N PRO A 42 -26.57 -58.13 -24.47
CA PRO A 42 -28.04 -58.10 -24.58
C PRO A 42 -28.59 -59.51 -24.99
N LYS A 43 -29.57 -59.90 -24.25
CA LYS A 43 -30.25 -61.22 -24.50
C LYS A 43 -31.44 -61.13 -25.46
N SER A 44 -31.97 -59.94 -25.72
CA SER A 44 -33.10 -59.68 -26.61
C SER A 44 -32.92 -58.42 -27.48
N ARG A 45 -33.71 -58.39 -28.59
CA ARG A 45 -33.71 -57.19 -29.50
C ARG A 45 -34.23 -55.92 -28.81
N GLN A 46 -35.13 -56.03 -27.85
CA GLN A 46 -35.64 -54.91 -27.04
C GLN A 46 -34.60 -54.41 -26.07
N GLU A 47 -33.91 -55.34 -25.41
CA GLU A 47 -32.82 -54.99 -24.47
C GLU A 47 -31.66 -54.26 -25.17
N LYS A 48 -31.30 -54.70 -26.40
CA LYS A 48 -30.32 -54.02 -27.24
C LYS A 48 -30.74 -52.58 -27.59
N LYS A 49 -32.03 -52.37 -27.92
CA LYS A 49 -32.53 -51.01 -28.20
C LYS A 49 -32.45 -50.09 -26.94
N ARG A 50 -32.84 -50.62 -25.77
CA ARG A 50 -32.77 -49.91 -24.49
C ARG A 50 -31.31 -49.58 -24.12
N GLN A 51 -30.38 -50.51 -24.25
CA GLN A 51 -28.96 -50.31 -24.01
C GLN A 51 -28.40 -49.19 -24.91
N VAL A 52 -28.70 -49.19 -26.19
CA VAL A 52 -28.28 -48.16 -27.13
C VAL A 52 -28.85 -46.79 -26.75
N GLN A 53 -30.09 -46.73 -26.28
CA GLN A 53 -30.72 -45.45 -25.87
C GLN A 53 -30.10 -44.88 -24.60
N VAL A 54 -29.82 -45.73 -23.60
CA VAL A 54 -29.14 -45.31 -22.36
C VAL A 54 -27.69 -44.95 -22.66
N ALA A 55 -26.96 -45.70 -23.47
CA ALA A 55 -25.61 -45.35 -23.87
C ALA A 55 -25.52 -44.02 -24.61
N ARG A 56 -26.48 -43.72 -25.50
CA ARG A 56 -26.54 -42.41 -26.18
C ARG A 56 -26.84 -41.27 -25.21
N ARG A 57 -27.69 -41.49 -24.20
CA ARG A 57 -28.01 -40.48 -23.18
C ARG A 57 -26.80 -40.20 -22.28
N SER A 58 -26.13 -41.22 -21.76
CA SER A 58 -24.94 -41.08 -20.93
C SER A 58 -23.78 -40.45 -21.69
N LEU A 59 -23.59 -40.81 -22.97
CA LEU A 59 -22.57 -40.18 -23.82
C LEU A 59 -22.81 -38.66 -24.03
N LYS A 60 -24.10 -38.27 -24.24
CA LYS A 60 -24.44 -36.83 -24.35
C LYS A 60 -24.15 -36.04 -23.06
N VAL A 61 -24.48 -36.66 -21.91
CA VAL A 61 -24.18 -36.04 -20.60
C VAL A 61 -22.68 -35.93 -20.39
N MET A 62 -21.92 -37.01 -20.65
CA MET A 62 -20.45 -36.98 -20.52
C MET A 62 -19.79 -35.98 -21.47
N ALA A 63 -20.26 -35.87 -22.71
CA ALA A 63 -19.76 -34.88 -23.66
C ALA A 63 -20.10 -33.45 -23.22
N GLY A 64 -21.30 -33.21 -22.70
CA GLY A 64 -21.70 -31.91 -22.16
C GLY A 64 -20.85 -31.48 -20.94
N THR A 65 -20.61 -32.40 -20.01
CA THR A 65 -19.74 -32.14 -18.85
C THR A 65 -18.30 -31.85 -19.27
N PHE A 66 -17.79 -32.63 -20.23
CA PHE A 66 -16.44 -32.43 -20.75
C PHE A 66 -16.28 -31.03 -21.41
N VAL A 67 -17.23 -30.64 -22.28
CA VAL A 67 -17.24 -29.33 -22.91
C VAL A 67 -17.31 -28.21 -21.87
N LEU A 68 -18.17 -28.33 -20.85
CA LEU A 68 -18.29 -27.35 -19.78
C LEU A 68 -16.97 -27.21 -18.98
N THR A 69 -16.37 -28.36 -18.62
CA THR A 69 -15.10 -28.37 -17.87
C THR A 69 -13.95 -27.72 -18.68
N VAL A 70 -13.84 -28.08 -19.96
CA VAL A 70 -12.84 -27.51 -20.87
C VAL A 70 -13.08 -26.00 -21.05
N SER A 71 -14.34 -25.57 -21.20
CA SER A 71 -14.70 -24.15 -21.30
C SER A 71 -14.30 -23.36 -20.04
N LEU A 72 -14.54 -23.90 -18.85
CA LEU A 72 -14.12 -23.30 -17.58
C LEU A 72 -12.61 -23.21 -17.45
N ILE A 73 -11.88 -24.25 -17.83
CA ILE A 73 -10.42 -24.25 -17.84
C ILE A 73 -9.88 -23.20 -18.83
N LEU A 74 -10.46 -23.13 -20.03
CA LEU A 74 -10.10 -22.11 -21.01
C LEU A 74 -10.40 -20.69 -20.50
N CYS A 75 -11.56 -20.47 -19.88
CA CYS A 75 -11.85 -19.19 -19.21
C CYS A 75 -10.79 -18.84 -18.15
N MET A 76 -10.37 -19.79 -17.32
CA MET A 76 -9.30 -19.57 -16.33
C MET A 76 -7.94 -19.26 -16.95
N ILE A 77 -7.67 -19.79 -18.16
CA ILE A 77 -6.40 -19.52 -18.87
C ILE A 77 -6.44 -18.20 -19.64
N PHE A 78 -7.57 -17.88 -20.26
CA PHE A 78 -7.73 -16.71 -21.13
C PHE A 78 -8.32 -15.46 -20.42
N VAL A 79 -8.88 -15.59 -19.21
CA VAL A 79 -9.10 -14.39 -18.38
C VAL A 79 -7.73 -13.80 -18.10
N PRO A 80 -7.45 -12.58 -18.59
CA PRO A 80 -6.18 -11.93 -18.27
C PRO A 80 -6.14 -11.87 -16.74
N LYS A 81 -5.29 -12.67 -16.15
CA LYS A 81 -4.82 -12.47 -14.78
C LYS A 81 -4.03 -11.18 -14.83
N LYS A 82 -4.73 -10.06 -14.83
CA LYS A 82 -4.15 -8.78 -14.48
C LYS A 82 -3.61 -9.02 -13.07
N ASN A 83 -2.48 -9.43 -13.02
CA ASN A 83 -1.32 -9.41 -12.15
C ASN A 83 -1.55 -8.95 -10.70
N ALA A 84 -2.68 -9.29 -10.06
CA ALA A 84 -2.82 -9.09 -8.62
C ALA A 84 -1.66 -9.74 -7.87
N LEU A 85 -1.19 -10.91 -8.33
CA LEU A 85 -0.02 -11.56 -7.76
C LEU A 85 1.28 -10.79 -8.03
N ASP A 86 1.47 -10.28 -9.25
CA ASP A 86 2.66 -9.48 -9.60
C ASP A 86 2.66 -8.13 -8.86
N THR A 87 1.49 -7.52 -8.70
CA THR A 87 1.34 -6.28 -7.92
C THR A 87 1.64 -6.53 -6.44
N LEU A 88 1.11 -7.61 -5.86
CA LEU A 88 1.41 -8.00 -4.48
C LEU A 88 2.90 -8.29 -4.29
N GLN A 89 3.54 -9.02 -5.21
CA GLN A 89 4.98 -9.31 -5.15
C GLN A 89 5.83 -8.04 -5.26
N LYS A 90 5.44 -7.09 -6.13
CA LYS A 90 6.11 -5.79 -6.21
C LYS A 90 5.97 -5.01 -4.90
N ARG A 91 4.78 -4.93 -4.32
CA ARG A 91 4.56 -4.26 -3.04
C ARG A 91 5.33 -4.93 -1.91
N GLU A 92 5.35 -6.27 -1.84
CA GLU A 92 6.16 -6.98 -0.85
C GLU A 92 7.66 -6.73 -1.02
N SER A 93 8.16 -6.69 -2.26
CA SER A 93 9.57 -6.36 -2.51
C SER A 93 9.89 -4.93 -2.11
N LYS A 94 9.04 -3.97 -2.44
CA LYS A 94 9.16 -2.57 -2.02
C LYS A 94 9.12 -2.44 -0.49
N ALA A 95 8.18 -3.12 0.19
CA ALA A 95 8.11 -3.11 1.65
C ALA A 95 9.37 -3.69 2.34
N LYS A 96 10.04 -4.65 1.71
CA LYS A 96 11.34 -5.16 2.21
C LYS A 96 12.47 -4.16 1.97
N GLU A 97 12.44 -3.46 0.87
CA GLU A 97 13.41 -2.41 0.52
C GLU A 97 13.26 -1.22 1.48
N THR A 98 12.04 -0.74 1.69
CA THR A 98 11.76 0.33 2.67
C THR A 98 12.22 -0.05 4.07
N GLY A 99 12.02 -1.29 4.51
CA GLY A 99 12.53 -1.77 5.80
C GLY A 99 14.05 -1.68 5.93
N LYS A 100 14.82 -1.95 4.86
CA LYS A 100 16.27 -1.76 4.84
C LYS A 100 16.65 -0.29 4.91
N MET A 101 15.94 0.56 4.16
CA MET A 101 16.16 2.02 4.20
C MET A 101 15.94 2.56 5.62
N THR A 102 14.90 2.07 6.31
CA THR A 102 14.64 2.42 7.71
C THR A 102 15.82 2.06 8.62
N GLU A 103 16.35 0.83 8.51
CA GLU A 103 17.50 0.37 9.31
C GLU A 103 18.76 1.20 9.01
N GLU A 104 19.01 1.53 7.75
CA GLU A 104 20.14 2.36 7.33
C GLU A 104 20.03 3.79 7.87
N GLN A 105 18.85 4.40 7.84
CA GLN A 105 18.63 5.74 8.38
C GLN A 105 18.82 5.77 9.91
N LEU A 106 18.27 4.80 10.62
CA LEU A 106 18.46 4.69 12.06
C LEU A 106 19.94 4.48 12.42
N ALA A 107 20.68 3.72 11.62
CA ALA A 107 22.12 3.53 11.82
C ALA A 107 22.90 4.83 11.59
N LYS A 108 22.55 5.61 10.56
CA LYS A 108 23.15 6.93 10.30
C LYS A 108 22.88 7.92 11.44
N GLN A 109 21.65 7.99 11.94
CA GLN A 109 21.29 8.85 13.07
C GLN A 109 22.07 8.52 14.33
N LYS A 110 22.24 7.23 14.64
CA LYS A 110 23.05 6.78 15.79
C LYS A 110 24.54 7.12 15.64
N ALA A 111 25.06 7.09 14.43
CA ALA A 111 26.46 7.42 14.15
C ALA A 111 26.74 8.94 14.28
N ASN A 112 25.76 9.76 13.95
CA ASN A 112 25.87 11.22 13.99
C ASN A 112 25.48 11.85 15.35
N GLY A 113 24.93 11.07 16.26
CA GLY A 113 24.47 11.55 17.56
C GLY A 113 25.57 11.63 18.59
N SER A 114 25.94 12.84 18.98
CA SER A 114 26.48 13.28 20.30
C SER A 114 27.52 14.39 20.19
N GLU A 115 27.11 15.57 19.87
CA GLU A 115 27.80 16.78 20.36
C GLU A 115 26.75 17.91 20.50
N SER A 116 26.97 18.87 21.39
CA SER A 116 26.13 20.07 21.53
C SER A 116 26.18 20.85 20.23
N GLU A 117 25.23 20.56 19.35
CA GLU A 117 25.21 21.14 18.01
C GLU A 117 24.61 22.54 18.04
N ASP A 118 25.22 23.45 17.28
CA ASP A 118 24.60 24.70 16.92
C ASP A 118 23.26 24.45 16.25
N THR A 119 22.19 25.01 16.78
CA THR A 119 20.83 24.93 16.21
C THR A 119 20.48 26.16 15.40
N ILE A 120 19.46 26.06 14.57
CA ILE A 120 18.85 27.14 13.82
C ILE A 120 17.36 27.03 13.83
N CYS A 121 16.64 28.12 13.94
CA CYS A 121 15.19 28.16 13.92
C CYS A 121 14.66 27.93 12.49
N THR A 122 13.61 27.12 12.35
CA THR A 122 12.97 26.83 11.05
C THR A 122 12.45 28.12 10.36
N THR A 123 12.06 29.12 11.11
CA THR A 123 11.66 30.43 10.58
C THR A 123 12.77 31.21 9.86
N ASP A 124 14.02 30.87 10.11
CA ASP A 124 15.20 31.49 9.50
C ASP A 124 15.71 30.73 8.26
N LEU A 125 15.03 29.67 7.88
CA LEU A 125 15.39 28.77 6.80
C LEU A 125 14.47 28.91 5.59
N THR A 126 15.00 28.57 4.43
CA THR A 126 14.23 28.38 3.21
C THR A 126 13.42 27.07 3.27
N ASP A 127 12.41 26.92 2.42
CA ASP A 127 11.59 25.72 2.35
C ASP A 127 12.43 24.44 2.15
N ASP A 128 13.41 24.49 1.27
CA ASP A 128 14.28 23.34 0.98
C ASP A 128 15.18 23.01 2.17
N GLU A 129 15.72 23.99 2.87
CA GLU A 129 16.51 23.80 4.09
C GLU A 129 15.66 23.23 5.24
N ILE A 130 14.40 23.64 5.39
CA ILE A 130 13.47 23.04 6.36
C ILE A 130 13.29 21.56 6.06
N LEU A 131 12.96 21.21 4.81
CA LEU A 131 12.72 19.82 4.41
C LEU A 131 13.97 18.96 4.61
N GLU A 132 15.14 19.48 4.24
CA GLU A 132 16.40 18.78 4.38
C GLU A 132 16.80 18.59 5.84
N GLY A 133 16.62 19.61 6.67
CA GLY A 133 17.06 19.64 8.07
C GLY A 133 16.17 18.83 9.02
N LEU A 134 14.90 18.61 8.68
CA LEU A 134 13.97 17.91 9.56
C LEU A 134 14.26 16.40 9.66
N ASN A 135 14.13 15.88 10.89
CA ASN A 135 14.09 14.47 11.18
C ASN A 135 12.67 14.08 11.63
N LEU A 136 11.86 13.63 10.70
CA LEU A 136 10.48 13.21 10.94
C LEU A 136 10.41 11.68 11.05
N LEU A 137 9.47 11.18 11.85
CA LEU A 137 9.13 9.76 11.90
C LEU A 137 7.80 9.52 11.18
N LEU A 138 7.85 8.90 10.00
CA LEU A 138 6.66 8.45 9.28
C LEU A 138 6.33 7.01 9.70
N ILE A 139 5.18 6.81 10.34
CA ILE A 139 4.63 5.49 10.63
C ILE A 139 3.43 5.26 9.73
N GLY A 140 3.53 4.29 8.81
CA GLY A 140 2.53 4.11 7.78
C GLY A 140 2.15 2.66 7.47
N ASP A 141 1.09 2.52 6.72
CA ASP A 141 0.59 1.26 6.15
C ASP A 141 1.03 1.06 4.68
N SER A 142 0.26 0.31 3.90
CA SER A 142 0.58 0.03 2.50
C SER A 142 0.58 1.28 1.61
N ILE A 143 -0.22 2.28 1.92
CA ILE A 143 -0.24 3.54 1.18
C ILE A 143 1.10 4.27 1.36
N ALA A 144 1.58 4.33 2.59
CA ALA A 144 2.88 4.95 2.89
C ALA A 144 4.07 4.16 2.31
N VAL A 145 3.96 2.83 2.13
CA VAL A 145 4.96 2.04 1.38
C VAL A 145 5.11 2.57 -0.05
N ASP A 146 4.00 2.92 -0.70
CA ASP A 146 4.04 3.45 -2.07
C ASP A 146 4.73 4.82 -2.16
N VAL A 147 4.73 5.59 -1.08
CA VAL A 147 5.25 6.98 -0.99
C VAL A 147 6.67 7.06 -0.44
N THR A 148 7.23 6.00 0.12
CA THR A 148 8.49 6.04 0.88
C THR A 148 9.67 6.62 0.09
N ASP A 149 9.79 6.32 -1.21
CA ASP A 149 10.89 6.84 -2.02
C ASP A 149 10.80 8.37 -2.17
N ASP A 150 9.61 8.88 -2.54
CA ASP A 150 9.33 10.31 -2.66
C ASP A 150 9.47 11.02 -1.29
N PHE A 151 9.14 10.34 -0.18
CA PHE A 151 9.34 10.85 1.17
C PHE A 151 10.82 11.05 1.50
N TYR A 152 11.67 10.07 1.24
CA TYR A 152 13.11 10.19 1.50
C TYR A 152 13.81 11.18 0.57
N GLU A 153 13.30 11.37 -0.66
CA GLU A 153 13.79 12.42 -1.54
C GLU A 153 13.58 13.82 -0.95
N MET A 154 12.46 14.04 -0.28
CA MET A 154 12.12 15.33 0.35
C MET A 154 12.69 15.50 1.76
N PHE A 155 12.77 14.43 2.53
CA PHE A 155 13.16 14.43 3.94
C PHE A 155 14.33 13.44 4.18
N PRO A 156 15.55 13.77 3.70
CA PRO A 156 16.67 12.82 3.68
C PRO A 156 17.19 12.43 5.07
N ASN A 157 16.88 13.22 6.10
CA ASN A 157 17.26 12.96 7.49
C ASN A 157 16.15 12.26 8.31
N SER A 158 15.01 11.98 7.70
CA SER A 158 13.85 11.40 8.37
C SER A 158 13.85 9.88 8.36
N VAL A 159 12.95 9.27 9.11
CA VAL A 159 12.75 7.82 9.21
C VAL A 159 11.34 7.46 8.74
N SER A 160 11.22 6.45 7.89
CA SER A 160 9.94 5.92 7.43
C SER A 160 9.81 4.46 7.81
N ASP A 161 8.94 4.14 8.77
CA ASP A 161 8.59 2.77 9.14
C ASP A 161 7.20 2.43 8.58
N THR A 162 7.18 1.73 7.47
CA THR A 162 5.97 1.40 6.73
C THR A 162 5.79 -0.10 6.57
N LYS A 163 4.54 -0.57 6.58
CA LYS A 163 4.24 -2.00 6.47
C LYS A 163 2.87 -2.24 5.83
N ILE A 164 2.83 -3.16 4.86
CA ILE A 164 1.58 -3.58 4.22
C ILE A 164 0.61 -4.15 5.27
N GLY A 165 -0.66 -3.70 5.21
CA GLY A 165 -1.73 -4.18 6.06
C GLY A 165 -1.59 -3.79 7.54
N ARG A 166 -0.77 -2.77 7.88
CA ARG A 166 -0.64 -2.30 9.25
C ARG A 166 -1.94 -1.62 9.69
N ILE A 167 -2.61 -2.17 10.69
CA ILE A 167 -3.77 -1.54 11.34
C ILE A 167 -3.31 -0.45 12.31
N THR A 168 -4.20 0.48 12.65
CA THR A 168 -3.91 1.66 13.48
C THR A 168 -3.26 1.30 14.82
N SER A 169 -3.79 0.29 15.51
CA SER A 169 -3.26 -0.15 16.81
C SER A 169 -1.83 -0.73 16.73
N LEU A 170 -1.49 -1.41 15.63
CA LEU A 170 -0.11 -1.89 15.40
C LEU A 170 0.83 -0.73 15.04
N GLY A 171 0.36 0.27 14.29
CA GLY A 171 1.11 1.50 14.04
C GLY A 171 1.45 2.22 15.35
N LYS A 172 0.48 2.31 16.25
CA LYS A 172 0.68 2.88 17.60
C LYS A 172 1.72 2.09 18.41
N GLN A 173 1.70 0.76 18.38
CA GLN A 173 2.71 -0.06 19.06
C GLN A 173 4.13 0.17 18.47
N VAL A 174 4.24 0.36 17.18
CA VAL A 174 5.51 0.72 16.53
C VAL A 174 5.98 2.07 17.05
N LEU A 175 5.12 3.08 17.09
CA LEU A 175 5.45 4.39 17.68
C LEU A 175 5.96 4.25 19.11
N ASP A 176 5.27 3.46 19.94
CA ASP A 176 5.68 3.19 21.32
C ASP A 176 7.11 2.67 21.39
N SER A 177 7.45 1.71 20.53
CA SER A 177 8.81 1.13 20.51
C SER A 177 9.88 2.15 20.09
N TYR A 178 9.57 3.08 19.18
CA TYR A 178 10.49 4.14 18.79
C TYR A 178 10.78 5.09 19.93
N ILE A 179 9.76 5.45 20.70
CA ILE A 179 9.86 6.40 21.82
C ILE A 179 10.49 5.71 23.05
N ASP A 180 9.97 4.53 23.47
CA ASP A 180 10.41 3.83 24.69
C ASP A 180 11.84 3.32 24.60
N GLU A 181 12.24 2.85 23.45
CA GLU A 181 13.58 2.31 23.21
C GLU A 181 14.55 3.38 22.69
N LYS A 182 14.11 4.64 22.59
CA LYS A 182 14.91 5.76 22.07
C LYS A 182 15.57 5.43 20.72
N LYS A 183 14.79 4.84 19.83
CA LYS A 183 15.28 4.46 18.50
C LYS A 183 15.39 5.68 17.58
N TRP A 184 14.58 6.69 17.84
CA TRP A 184 14.48 7.91 17.08
C TRP A 184 14.28 9.11 18.03
N GLU A 185 14.97 10.18 17.72
CA GLU A 185 14.86 11.48 18.39
C GLU A 185 14.83 12.57 17.30
N GLY A 186 13.67 13.07 17.01
CA GLY A 186 13.46 14.08 15.95
C GLY A 186 12.32 15.03 16.27
N GLU A 187 11.93 15.83 15.29
CA GLU A 187 11.12 17.02 15.50
C GLU A 187 9.63 16.83 15.23
N GLY A 188 9.19 15.70 14.70
CA GLY A 188 7.75 15.48 14.45
C GLY A 188 7.38 14.08 13.97
N VAL A 189 6.14 13.69 14.17
CA VAL A 189 5.59 12.37 13.82
C VAL A 189 4.52 12.55 12.74
N ILE A 190 4.66 11.81 11.64
CA ILE A 190 3.62 11.63 10.63
C ILE A 190 3.00 10.25 10.86
N PHE A 191 1.73 10.20 11.25
CA PHE A 191 1.03 8.95 11.49
C PHE A 191 0.03 8.69 10.36
N ALA A 192 0.39 7.78 9.46
CA ALA A 192 -0.33 7.42 8.25
C ALA A 192 -0.81 5.94 8.24
N SER A 193 -0.82 5.26 9.40
CA SER A 193 -1.32 3.89 9.54
C SER A 193 -2.79 3.88 9.95
N LEU A 194 -3.67 4.47 9.12
CA LEU A 194 -5.07 4.77 9.43
C LEU A 194 -6.08 4.13 8.47
N SER A 195 -5.60 3.46 7.39
CA SER A 195 -6.47 2.96 6.32
C SER A 195 -6.93 1.50 6.49
N ASN A 196 -6.38 0.73 7.41
CA ASN A 196 -6.63 -0.71 7.54
C ASN A 196 -7.52 -1.12 8.72
N SER A 197 -8.02 -0.18 9.50
CA SER A 197 -8.95 -0.45 10.61
C SER A 197 -9.67 0.82 11.06
N PRO A 198 -10.88 0.71 11.62
CA PRO A 198 -11.53 1.84 12.30
C PRO A 198 -10.66 2.39 13.44
N ILE A 199 -10.74 3.70 13.66
CA ILE A 199 -10.03 4.40 14.74
C ILE A 199 -10.86 4.32 16.03
N ASN A 200 -10.26 3.80 17.11
CA ASN A 200 -10.95 3.57 18.40
C ASN A 200 -10.11 4.03 19.60
N GLY A 201 -9.76 5.32 19.64
CA GLY A 201 -9.00 5.93 20.75
C GLY A 201 -7.48 5.88 20.57
N GLU A 202 -7.00 5.43 19.39
CA GLU A 202 -5.56 5.41 19.11
C GLU A 202 -4.97 6.81 18.95
N LEU A 203 -5.74 7.79 18.45
CA LEU A 203 -5.25 9.16 18.25
C LEU A 203 -4.89 9.82 19.59
N GLU A 204 -5.75 9.67 20.59
CA GLU A 204 -5.50 10.13 21.95
C GLU A 204 -4.27 9.45 22.55
N ALA A 205 -4.14 8.14 22.37
CA ALA A 205 -3.01 7.37 22.87
C ALA A 205 -1.69 7.75 22.15
N ILE A 206 -1.73 8.10 20.86
CA ILE A 206 -0.59 8.61 20.12
C ILE A 206 -0.17 9.98 20.67
N ARG A 207 -1.11 10.89 20.83
CA ARG A 207 -0.83 12.24 21.36
C ARG A 207 -0.26 12.18 22.78
N GLU A 208 -0.83 11.33 23.65
CA GLU A 208 -0.31 11.11 25.00
C GLU A 208 1.15 10.60 24.95
N LYS A 209 1.44 9.67 24.04
CA LYS A 209 2.76 9.04 23.92
C LYS A 209 3.85 10.00 23.49
N ILE A 210 3.60 10.84 22.48
CA ILE A 210 4.60 11.80 21.96
C ILE A 210 4.65 13.10 22.75
N GLY A 211 3.69 13.32 23.65
CA GLY A 211 3.57 14.58 24.39
C GLY A 211 2.82 15.66 23.62
N LYS A 212 2.45 16.73 24.30
CA LYS A 212 1.58 17.79 23.74
C LYS A 212 2.30 18.74 22.77
N ASP A 213 3.61 18.88 22.90
CA ASP A 213 4.39 19.89 22.19
C ASP A 213 5.02 19.36 20.88
N MET A 214 5.09 18.02 20.70
CA MET A 214 5.62 17.39 19.50
C MET A 214 4.65 17.56 18.32
N PRO A 215 5.04 18.12 17.18
CA PRO A 215 4.22 18.16 15.98
C PRO A 215 3.75 16.78 15.54
N LEU A 216 2.43 16.62 15.40
CA LEU A 216 1.77 15.39 14.93
C LEU A 216 1.02 15.68 13.63
N PHE A 217 1.35 14.95 12.60
CA PHE A 217 0.68 15.00 11.31
C PHE A 217 -0.19 13.76 11.12
N LEU A 218 -1.48 13.95 10.86
CA LEU A 218 -2.44 12.88 10.62
C LEU A 218 -2.96 12.96 9.19
N THR A 219 -2.94 11.82 8.49
CA THR A 219 -3.46 11.75 7.13
C THR A 219 -4.91 11.33 7.11
N THR A 220 -5.75 11.99 6.31
CA THR A 220 -7.04 11.42 5.94
C THR A 220 -6.86 10.22 5.02
N VAL A 221 -7.84 9.32 5.00
CA VAL A 221 -7.79 8.07 4.23
C VAL A 221 -8.72 8.12 3.02
N ARG A 222 -8.31 7.48 1.93
CA ARG A 222 -9.11 7.21 0.74
C ARG A 222 -9.22 5.71 0.54
N ILE A 223 -10.32 5.15 1.01
CA ILE A 223 -10.61 3.70 1.05
C ILE A 223 -12.08 3.47 0.67
N PRO A 224 -12.50 3.79 -0.57
CA PRO A 224 -13.91 3.91 -0.96
C PRO A 224 -14.70 2.60 -0.86
N HIS A 225 -14.03 1.47 -0.69
CA HIS A 225 -14.67 0.16 -0.52
C HIS A 225 -14.86 -0.24 0.95
N ASP A 226 -14.35 0.56 1.90
CA ASP A 226 -14.47 0.33 3.34
C ASP A 226 -15.57 1.17 3.96
N THR A 227 -16.30 0.59 4.89
CA THR A 227 -17.47 1.22 5.53
C THR A 227 -17.09 2.27 6.58
N PHE A 228 -15.82 2.37 6.96
CA PHE A 228 -15.34 3.27 8.02
C PHE A 228 -14.58 4.50 7.52
N GLU A 229 -14.48 4.72 6.19
CA GLU A 229 -13.76 5.86 5.60
C GLU A 229 -14.28 7.21 6.15
N GLU A 230 -15.57 7.45 6.02
CA GLU A 230 -16.20 8.71 6.46
C GLU A 230 -16.03 8.94 7.97
N GLU A 231 -16.25 7.88 8.77
CA GLU A 231 -16.10 7.95 10.22
C GLU A 231 -14.65 8.23 10.62
N SER A 232 -13.68 7.55 9.99
CA SER A 232 -12.26 7.75 10.25
C SER A 232 -11.83 9.17 9.90
N ASN A 233 -12.18 9.67 8.71
CA ASN A 233 -11.85 11.02 8.27
C ASN A 233 -12.48 12.08 9.18
N SER A 234 -13.71 11.86 9.64
CA SER A 234 -14.40 12.73 10.60
C SER A 234 -13.66 12.80 11.94
N LYS A 235 -13.23 11.63 12.47
CA LYS A 235 -12.47 11.53 13.73
C LYS A 235 -11.11 12.22 13.60
N ILE A 236 -10.39 12.01 12.50
CA ILE A 236 -9.09 12.63 12.23
C ILE A 236 -9.23 14.15 12.20
N LYS A 237 -10.15 14.69 11.40
CA LYS A 237 -10.37 16.15 11.28
C LYS A 237 -10.74 16.76 12.62
N LYS A 238 -11.69 16.16 13.35
CA LYS A 238 -12.08 16.62 14.68
C LYS A 238 -10.89 16.59 15.65
N PHE A 239 -10.10 15.52 15.64
CA PHE A 239 -8.95 15.40 16.54
C PHE A 239 -7.90 16.49 16.26
N VAL A 240 -7.66 16.82 14.98
CA VAL A 240 -6.75 17.91 14.58
C VAL A 240 -7.28 19.27 15.08
N GLU A 241 -8.57 19.53 14.97
CA GLU A 241 -9.19 20.78 15.45
C GLU A 241 -9.15 20.93 16.98
N GLU A 242 -9.18 19.83 17.73
CA GLU A 242 -9.24 19.84 19.20
C GLU A 242 -7.87 19.75 19.88
N ASN A 243 -6.77 19.55 19.13
CA ASN A 243 -5.44 19.34 19.68
C ASN A 243 -4.41 20.29 19.05
N ASP A 244 -3.77 21.09 19.88
CA ASP A 244 -2.65 21.94 19.46
C ASP A 244 -1.50 21.11 18.91
N HIS A 245 -0.65 21.70 18.07
CA HIS A 245 0.48 21.05 17.41
C HIS A 245 0.11 19.77 16.65
N THR A 246 -1.15 19.69 16.19
CA THR A 246 -1.66 18.60 15.36
C THR A 246 -2.11 19.13 14.01
N TYR A 247 -1.62 18.53 12.94
CA TYR A 247 -1.77 19.02 11.57
C TYR A 247 -2.42 17.99 10.67
N LEU A 248 -3.27 18.45 9.77
CA LEU A 248 -3.97 17.61 8.81
C LEU A 248 -3.18 17.50 7.51
N ILE A 249 -2.98 16.28 7.05
CA ILE A 249 -2.61 15.97 5.67
C ILE A 249 -3.88 15.47 4.97
N ASP A 250 -4.61 16.38 4.32
CA ASP A 250 -5.94 16.03 3.75
C ASP A 250 -5.82 15.34 2.39
N TRP A 251 -5.32 14.09 2.41
CA TRP A 251 -5.22 13.25 1.23
C TRP A 251 -6.57 12.95 0.60
N TYR A 252 -7.62 12.79 1.41
CA TYR A 252 -8.97 12.57 0.90
C TYR A 252 -9.43 13.69 -0.05
N ALA A 253 -9.28 14.94 0.38
CA ALA A 253 -9.61 16.08 -0.45
C ALA A 253 -8.67 16.26 -1.64
N ALA A 254 -7.35 16.05 -1.43
CA ALA A 254 -6.35 16.22 -2.49
C ALA A 254 -6.44 15.16 -3.59
N SER A 255 -7.02 14.01 -3.31
CA SER A 255 -7.20 12.92 -4.28
C SER A 255 -8.60 12.91 -4.93
N GLU A 256 -9.49 13.83 -4.59
CA GLU A 256 -10.83 13.89 -5.15
C GLU A 256 -10.79 14.18 -6.66
N GLY A 257 -11.45 13.34 -7.45
CA GLY A 257 -11.52 13.45 -8.91
C GLY A 257 -10.26 13.01 -9.66
N HIS A 258 -9.31 12.37 -8.99
CA HIS A 258 -8.04 11.92 -9.52
C HIS A 258 -7.95 10.39 -9.58
N ASP A 259 -8.79 9.76 -10.42
CA ASP A 259 -8.77 8.28 -10.57
C ASP A 259 -7.40 7.77 -11.06
N GLU A 260 -6.63 8.59 -11.77
CA GLU A 260 -5.29 8.26 -12.26
C GLU A 260 -4.22 8.11 -11.14
N TYR A 261 -4.54 8.52 -9.91
CA TYR A 261 -3.66 8.33 -8.77
C TYR A 261 -3.66 6.90 -8.22
N PHE A 262 -4.69 6.13 -8.52
CA PHE A 262 -4.98 4.85 -7.88
C PHE A 262 -4.80 3.65 -8.81
N ASP A 263 -4.43 2.52 -8.22
CA ASP A 263 -4.48 1.22 -8.88
C ASP A 263 -5.95 0.76 -9.00
N ALA A 264 -6.19 -0.38 -9.61
CA ALA A 264 -7.53 -0.94 -9.87
C ALA A 264 -8.37 -1.23 -8.61
N ASP A 265 -7.81 -1.07 -7.43
CA ASP A 265 -8.49 -1.20 -6.13
C ASP A 265 -8.95 0.14 -5.54
N ASP A 266 -8.79 1.25 -6.28
CA ASP A 266 -9.17 2.61 -5.92
C ASP A 266 -8.60 3.11 -4.57
N THR A 267 -7.55 2.45 -4.08
CA THR A 267 -6.95 2.70 -2.75
C THR A 267 -5.43 2.86 -2.83
N HIS A 268 -4.74 1.87 -3.40
CA HIS A 268 -3.28 1.89 -3.50
C HIS A 268 -2.80 2.82 -4.60
N LEU A 269 -1.63 3.44 -4.38
CA LEU A 269 -1.16 4.51 -5.23
C LEU A 269 -0.36 4.00 -6.43
N LEU A 270 -0.63 4.59 -7.58
CA LEU A 270 0.28 4.61 -8.72
C LEU A 270 1.33 5.71 -8.53
N SER A 271 2.35 5.76 -9.38
CA SER A 271 3.44 6.74 -9.27
C SER A 271 2.95 8.19 -9.23
N ALA A 272 1.88 8.54 -9.96
CA ALA A 272 1.29 9.88 -9.92
C ALA A 272 0.64 10.17 -8.56
N GLY A 273 -0.08 9.20 -8.00
CA GLY A 273 -0.69 9.29 -6.69
C GLY A 273 0.35 9.36 -5.56
N ALA A 274 1.43 8.57 -5.64
CA ALA A 274 2.53 8.62 -4.67
C ALA A 274 3.16 10.00 -4.59
N LYS A 275 3.46 10.61 -5.75
CA LYS A 275 3.99 11.98 -5.82
C LYS A 275 3.00 13.02 -5.29
N ALA A 276 1.72 12.88 -5.59
CA ALA A 276 0.69 13.78 -5.10
C ALA A 276 0.53 13.67 -3.57
N TYR A 277 0.56 12.44 -3.04
CA TYR A 277 0.51 12.21 -1.59
C TYR A 277 1.75 12.79 -0.88
N ALA A 278 2.94 12.56 -1.43
CA ALA A 278 4.19 13.12 -0.93
C ALA A 278 4.16 14.65 -0.93
N LYS A 279 3.58 15.27 -1.97
CA LYS A 279 3.36 16.71 -2.04
C LYS A 279 2.42 17.20 -0.92
N CYS A 280 1.34 16.48 -0.61
CA CYS A 280 0.47 16.83 0.52
C CYS A 280 1.22 16.80 1.85
N ILE A 281 2.08 15.80 2.05
CA ILE A 281 2.96 15.74 3.24
C ILE A 281 3.86 16.98 3.28
N LYS A 282 4.55 17.30 2.17
CA LYS A 282 5.45 18.46 2.07
C LYS A 282 4.74 19.74 2.45
N GLU A 283 3.58 20.02 1.87
CA GLU A 283 2.82 21.24 2.09
C GLU A 283 2.39 21.39 3.55
N ALA A 284 1.82 20.32 4.14
CA ALA A 284 1.39 20.33 5.54
C ALA A 284 2.59 20.51 6.51
N VAL A 285 3.72 19.87 6.23
CA VAL A 285 4.94 20.00 7.03
C VAL A 285 5.49 21.41 6.95
N LEU A 286 5.65 21.99 5.77
CA LEU A 286 6.14 23.37 5.61
C LEU A 286 5.22 24.39 6.30
N ASP A 287 3.91 24.24 6.14
CA ASP A 287 2.93 25.11 6.79
C ASP A 287 3.01 25.07 8.31
N ALA A 288 3.28 23.91 8.88
CA ALA A 288 3.45 23.74 10.31
C ALA A 288 4.77 24.35 10.79
N TYR A 289 5.89 23.96 10.22
CA TYR A 289 7.22 24.35 10.72
C TYR A 289 7.55 25.83 10.49
N LYS A 290 6.93 26.51 9.55
CA LYS A 290 6.97 27.97 9.43
C LYS A 290 6.25 28.69 10.57
N LYS A 291 5.33 28.04 11.26
CA LYS A 291 4.56 28.59 12.39
C LYS A 291 5.13 28.18 13.73
N GLU A 292 5.59 26.92 13.83
CA GLU A 292 6.07 26.33 15.08
C GLU A 292 7.43 26.85 15.54
N ASN A 293 8.23 27.42 14.67
CA ASN A 293 9.57 27.95 14.98
C ASN A 293 10.42 26.94 15.79
N ILE A 294 10.64 25.76 15.23
CA ILE A 294 11.38 24.69 15.86
C ILE A 294 12.88 24.83 15.58
N GLU A 295 13.72 24.50 16.55
CA GLU A 295 15.17 24.44 16.38
C GLU A 295 15.60 23.10 15.81
N ILE A 296 16.42 23.16 14.76
CA ILE A 296 17.04 21.96 14.15
C ILE A 296 18.56 22.09 14.14
N PRO A 297 19.31 20.97 14.20
CA PRO A 297 20.77 20.99 14.12
C PRO A 297 21.27 21.49 12.77
N LYS A 298 22.16 22.48 12.79
CA LYS A 298 22.79 23.00 11.57
C LYS A 298 23.58 21.96 10.78
N SER A 299 24.10 20.96 11.45
CA SER A 299 24.85 19.85 10.82
C SER A 299 24.01 19.02 9.85
N ARG A 300 22.68 19.09 9.94
CA ARG A 300 21.77 18.41 8.99
C ARG A 300 21.56 19.20 7.70
N LEU A 301 21.90 20.48 7.69
CA LEU A 301 21.84 21.31 6.48
C LEU A 301 23.11 21.05 5.69
N VAL A 302 23.01 20.36 4.54
CA VAL A 302 24.15 20.16 3.66
C VAL A 302 24.62 21.55 3.19
N SER A 303 25.86 21.88 3.50
CA SER A 303 26.42 23.12 3.01
C SER A 303 26.46 23.10 1.48
N SER A 304 25.56 23.85 0.87
CA SER A 304 25.56 24.18 -0.56
C SER A 304 26.81 24.99 -0.99
N THR A 305 27.85 25.01 -0.16
CA THR A 305 29.06 25.81 -0.34
C THR A 305 30.31 25.07 -0.82
N ASP A 306 30.25 23.74 -0.98
CA ASP A 306 31.46 23.00 -1.39
C ASP A 306 31.54 22.60 -2.89
N THR A 307 30.80 23.28 -3.76
CA THR A 307 30.88 23.01 -5.21
C THR A 307 31.40 24.19 -6.03
N SER A 308 32.16 25.15 -5.41
CA SER A 308 32.76 26.23 -6.18
C SER A 308 34.08 26.71 -5.59
N THR A 309 35.11 25.88 -5.58
CA THR A 309 36.52 26.28 -5.62
C THR A 309 37.42 25.06 -5.81
N ASP A 310 37.67 24.66 -7.01
CA ASP A 310 39.02 24.31 -7.47
C ASP A 310 39.04 24.06 -9.00
N SER A 311 39.08 25.15 -9.73
CA SER A 311 39.59 25.13 -11.10
C SER A 311 40.07 26.51 -11.50
N SER A 312 41.15 26.97 -10.87
CA SER A 312 41.97 28.01 -11.49
C SER A 312 43.39 27.95 -10.95
N ASN A 313 44.28 27.80 -11.90
CA ASN A 313 45.72 28.00 -11.85
C ASN A 313 46.59 26.75 -11.64
N ASP A 314 47.07 26.21 -12.72
CA ASP A 314 48.50 26.41 -13.01
C ASP A 314 48.80 26.29 -14.50
N SER A 315 48.85 27.42 -15.16
CA SER A 315 49.54 27.60 -16.43
C SER A 315 50.70 28.52 -16.19
N SER A 316 51.84 28.00 -15.88
CA SER A 316 53.11 28.75 -16.07
C SER A 316 54.11 27.92 -16.81
N THR A 317 54.16 28.22 -18.11
CA THR A 317 55.41 28.42 -18.90
C THR A 317 56.72 27.99 -18.22
N ASN A 318 57.43 27.11 -18.85
CA ASN A 318 58.85 27.34 -19.10
C ASN A 318 59.24 26.72 -20.44
N ALA A 319 59.45 27.63 -21.35
CA ALA A 319 60.32 27.39 -22.49
C ALA A 319 61.76 27.50 -22.01
N SER A 320 62.65 26.66 -22.47
CA SER A 320 63.96 27.00 -22.98
C SER A 320 64.82 25.77 -23.31
N THR A 321 65.19 25.70 -24.56
CA THR A 321 66.55 25.42 -25.13
C THR A 321 67.23 24.09 -24.70
N GLU A 322 67.41 23.21 -25.57
CA GLU A 322 68.46 22.92 -26.57
C GLU A 322 68.03 21.75 -27.47
#